data_8141726a320b0c6f9980b1e3243232f1
#
_entry.id   8141726a320b0c6f9980b1e3243232f1
#
_cell.length_a   1.000
_cell.length_b   1.000
_cell.length_c   1.000
_cell.angle_alpha   90.00
_cell.angle_beta   90.00
_cell.angle_gamma   90.00
#
_symmetry.space_group_name_H-M   'P 1'
#
loop_
_entity.id
_entity.type
_entity.pdbx_description
1 polymer ?
#
loop_
_entity_poly.entity_id
_entity_poly.type
_entity_poly.pdbx_seq_one_letter_code
_entity_poly.pdbx_strand_id
1 'polypeptide(L)'
;MNHQDRRGLPFKGEGAPKHWALMKWAYVLISLPILGMYRVEAMNEDNIPDGPCILAGNHVSYMDAAVLWSMMPKGPLHFVAKEELYKSKFLAWALDNLGVLPVSRGTADRTMISRCKALLQAGDRVAIFPEGTRGRERENLDELGQAQNGAAFLAQHAKVPIIPVGIEGTEKIMPKGAKFPRFPKVVVNFGHPISADDFEGSRREKLDALTRETMKEIVALRDTARVEIEKRKGRA
;
A
#
# COMPACT_ATOMS: atom_id res chain seq x y z
N MET A 1 -3.10 -9.02 26.31
CA MET A 1 -3.08 -8.11 25.16
C MET A 1 -1.66 -7.64 25.00
N ASN A 2 -0.92 -8.22 24.08
CA ASN A 2 0.50 -7.96 23.93
C ASN A 2 0.76 -6.70 23.13
N HIS A 3 1.55 -5.85 23.72
CA HIS A 3 1.90 -4.55 23.21
C HIS A 3 2.75 -4.65 21.95
N GLN A 4 2.32 -3.94 20.94
CA GLN A 4 3.08 -3.55 19.78
C GLN A 4 4.43 -2.99 20.16
N ASP A 5 5.45 -3.43 19.50
CA ASP A 5 6.65 -2.65 19.42
C ASP A 5 6.38 -1.48 18.44
N ARG A 6 6.11 -0.31 18.98
CA ARG A 6 5.83 0.95 18.24
C ARG A 6 6.98 1.45 17.38
N ARG A 7 8.01 0.63 17.15
CA ARG A 7 9.22 0.97 16.40
C ARG A 7 9.17 0.53 14.93
N GLY A 8 7.98 0.38 14.39
CA GLY A 8 7.84 0.15 12.95
C GLY A 8 8.12 -1.26 12.46
N LEU A 9 7.98 -2.25 13.32
CA LEU A 9 8.29 -3.63 12.98
C LEU A 9 7.05 -4.52 13.10
N PRO A 10 6.93 -5.63 12.32
CA PRO A 10 5.73 -6.44 12.27
C PRO A 10 5.29 -6.95 13.64
N PHE A 11 4.00 -7.10 13.75
CA PHE A 11 3.22 -7.50 14.93
C PHE A 11 3.82 -8.69 15.70
N LYS A 12 3.90 -8.58 17.04
CA LYS A 12 4.17 -9.69 17.97
C LYS A 12 2.87 -10.37 18.35
N GLY A 13 2.34 -11.21 17.47
CA GLY A 13 1.21 -12.08 17.71
C GLY A 13 1.55 -13.50 17.30
N GLU A 14 0.58 -14.40 17.27
CA GLU A 14 0.75 -15.69 16.59
C GLU A 14 1.20 -15.42 15.15
N GLY A 15 2.46 -15.75 14.82
CA GLY A 15 3.11 -15.45 13.54
C GLY A 15 4.20 -14.37 13.58
N ALA A 16 4.47 -13.76 14.73
CA ALA A 16 5.58 -12.79 14.84
C ALA A 16 6.94 -13.44 14.55
N PRO A 17 7.84 -12.77 13.79
CA PRO A 17 9.14 -13.34 13.45
C PRO A 17 9.97 -13.58 14.72
N LYS A 18 10.54 -14.79 14.82
CA LYS A 18 11.40 -15.19 15.93
C LYS A 18 12.69 -14.35 16.02
N HIS A 19 13.06 -13.66 14.95
CA HIS A 19 14.32 -12.94 14.78
C HIS A 19 14.12 -11.44 14.51
N TRP A 20 13.48 -10.77 15.41
CA TRP A 20 13.17 -9.37 15.36
C TRP A 20 14.33 -8.41 15.04
N ALA A 21 15.50 -8.62 15.67
CA ALA A 21 16.69 -7.79 15.39
C ALA A 21 17.17 -7.97 13.95
N LEU A 22 17.10 -9.20 13.41
CA LEU A 22 17.46 -9.51 12.03
C LEU A 22 16.53 -8.79 11.05
N MET A 23 15.25 -8.66 11.39
CA MET A 23 14.26 -7.97 10.53
C MET A 23 14.52 -6.48 10.41
N LYS A 24 15.03 -5.82 11.46
CA LYS A 24 15.49 -4.43 11.38
C LYS A 24 16.60 -4.25 10.35
N TRP A 25 17.59 -5.11 10.40
CA TRP A 25 18.68 -5.07 9.44
C TRP A 25 18.21 -5.42 8.03
N ALA A 26 17.31 -6.40 7.89
CA ALA A 26 16.69 -6.74 6.61
C ALA A 26 15.89 -5.57 6.04
N TYR A 27 15.15 -4.85 6.89
CA TYR A 27 14.44 -3.63 6.47
C TYR A 27 15.42 -2.59 5.92
N VAL A 28 16.46 -2.24 6.67
CA VAL A 28 17.49 -1.27 6.23
C VAL A 28 18.17 -1.73 4.95
N LEU A 29 18.61 -3.01 4.90
CA LEU A 29 19.30 -3.59 3.76
C LEU A 29 18.45 -3.67 2.48
N ILE A 30 17.13 -3.80 2.62
CA ILE A 30 16.20 -3.85 1.48
C ILE A 30 15.74 -2.43 1.09
N SER A 31 15.38 -1.60 2.08
CA SER A 31 14.82 -0.28 1.83
C SER A 31 15.82 0.69 1.24
N LEU A 32 17.04 0.78 1.78
CA LEU A 32 18.04 1.70 1.27
C LEU A 32 18.39 1.46 -0.21
N PRO A 33 18.65 0.23 -0.68
CA PRO A 33 18.83 -0.04 -2.09
C PRO A 33 17.60 0.33 -2.94
N ILE A 34 16.39 -0.02 -2.50
CA ILE A 34 15.16 0.33 -3.24
C ILE A 34 15.05 1.86 -3.38
N LEU A 35 15.14 2.59 -2.28
CA LEU A 35 15.02 4.04 -2.28
C LEU A 35 16.10 4.70 -3.13
N GLY A 36 17.34 4.25 -3.01
CA GLY A 36 18.49 4.80 -3.74
C GLY A 36 18.49 4.44 -5.23
N MET A 37 18.35 3.16 -5.58
CA MET A 37 18.40 2.68 -6.97
C MET A 37 17.27 3.24 -7.83
N TYR A 38 16.07 3.35 -7.27
CA TYR A 38 14.91 3.91 -7.97
C TYR A 38 14.73 5.40 -7.70
N ARG A 39 15.66 6.02 -6.97
CA ARG A 39 15.60 7.46 -6.65
C ARG A 39 14.18 7.85 -6.21
N VAL A 40 13.65 7.04 -5.28
CA VAL A 40 12.28 7.19 -4.80
C VAL A 40 12.13 8.55 -4.14
N GLU A 41 11.12 9.29 -4.54
CA GLU A 41 10.77 10.58 -3.99
C GLU A 41 9.34 10.57 -3.47
N ALA A 42 9.18 11.06 -2.25
CA ALA A 42 7.88 11.29 -1.65
C ALA A 42 7.41 12.72 -1.88
N MET A 43 6.14 12.87 -2.14
CA MET A 43 5.43 14.14 -2.16
C MET A 43 4.34 14.11 -1.09
N ASN A 44 4.23 15.20 -0.33
CA ASN A 44 3.19 15.41 0.67
C ASN A 44 3.12 14.33 1.78
N GLU A 45 4.29 13.84 2.23
CA GLU A 45 4.37 12.85 3.34
C GLU A 45 3.70 13.33 4.63
N ASP A 46 3.63 14.63 4.84
CA ASP A 46 2.99 15.24 6.02
C ASP A 46 1.48 14.97 6.08
N ASN A 47 0.86 14.56 4.96
CA ASN A 47 -0.53 14.13 4.92
C ASN A 47 -0.76 12.78 5.61
N ILE A 48 0.30 11.99 5.87
CA ILE A 48 0.19 10.72 6.57
C ILE A 48 0.05 10.98 8.07
N PRO A 49 -1.06 10.62 8.71
CA PRO A 49 -1.25 10.84 10.13
C PRO A 49 -0.28 9.99 10.96
N ASP A 50 0.02 10.44 12.19
CA ASP A 50 0.79 9.63 13.14
C ASP A 50 0.01 8.41 13.65
N GLY A 51 -1.31 8.42 13.50
CA GLY A 51 -2.21 7.34 13.91
C GLY A 51 -2.47 6.29 12.81
N PRO A 52 -3.39 5.35 13.09
CA PRO A 52 -3.78 4.32 12.15
C PRO A 52 -4.51 4.92 10.95
N CYS A 53 -4.18 4.42 9.76
CA CYS A 53 -4.83 4.80 8.51
C CYS A 53 -4.75 3.67 7.48
N ILE A 54 -5.53 3.80 6.43
CA ILE A 54 -5.44 2.92 5.26
C ILE A 54 -4.77 3.70 4.13
N LEU A 55 -3.65 3.21 3.62
CA LEU A 55 -3.04 3.73 2.41
C LEU A 55 -3.68 3.04 1.20
N ALA A 56 -4.40 3.78 0.37
CA ALA A 56 -5.05 3.26 -0.82
C ALA A 56 -4.33 3.76 -2.07
N GLY A 57 -3.67 2.88 -2.83
CA GLY A 57 -2.86 3.25 -3.99
C GLY A 57 -3.25 2.56 -5.29
N ASN A 58 -2.81 3.11 -6.43
CA ASN A 58 -2.85 2.40 -7.70
C ASN A 58 -1.86 1.22 -7.71
N HIS A 59 -2.16 0.18 -8.49
CA HIS A 59 -1.33 -1.04 -8.53
C HIS A 59 -0.97 -1.45 -9.95
N VAL A 60 0.23 -1.10 -10.37
CA VAL A 60 0.75 -1.39 -11.73
C VAL A 60 1.96 -2.33 -11.71
N SER A 61 2.60 -2.50 -10.55
CA SER A 61 3.82 -3.30 -10.40
C SER A 61 3.87 -4.01 -9.04
N TYR A 62 4.58 -5.13 -8.95
CA TYR A 62 4.93 -5.72 -7.65
C TYR A 62 5.79 -4.78 -6.80
N MET A 63 6.52 -3.88 -7.45
CA MET A 63 7.38 -2.91 -6.78
C MET A 63 6.61 -1.82 -6.05
N ASP A 64 5.31 -1.61 -6.35
CA ASP A 64 4.48 -0.64 -5.64
C ASP A 64 4.46 -0.89 -4.13
N ALA A 65 4.20 -2.15 -3.75
CA ALA A 65 4.20 -2.56 -2.35
C ALA A 65 5.60 -2.43 -1.71
N ALA A 66 6.65 -2.83 -2.43
CA ALA A 66 8.02 -2.76 -1.93
C ALA A 66 8.49 -1.31 -1.74
N VAL A 67 8.17 -0.43 -2.69
CA VAL A 67 8.47 1.01 -2.61
C VAL A 67 7.71 1.63 -1.44
N LEU A 68 6.40 1.42 -1.35
CA LEU A 68 5.57 2.00 -0.31
C LEU A 68 6.00 1.50 1.09
N TRP A 69 6.34 0.21 1.22
CA TRP A 69 6.87 -0.35 2.46
C TRP A 69 8.20 0.29 2.86
N SER A 70 9.09 0.52 1.88
CA SER A 70 10.41 1.12 2.11
C SER A 70 10.34 2.58 2.56
N MET A 71 9.22 3.26 2.30
CA MET A 71 9.01 4.67 2.64
C MET A 71 8.31 4.90 3.98
N MET A 72 7.98 3.84 4.76
CA MET A 72 7.21 3.98 5.99
C MET A 72 8.10 4.06 7.24
N PRO A 73 8.72 5.21 7.53
CA PRO A 73 9.56 5.38 8.71
C PRO A 73 8.74 5.52 10.01
N LYS A 74 7.46 5.89 9.90
CA LYS A 74 6.60 6.27 11.05
C LYS A 74 5.79 5.11 11.65
N GLY A 75 6.09 3.85 11.32
CA GLY A 75 5.39 2.70 11.90
C GLY A 75 5.13 1.57 10.92
N PRO A 76 4.63 0.43 11.41
CA PRO A 76 4.41 -0.75 10.57
C PRO A 76 3.33 -0.49 9.52
N LEU A 77 3.62 -0.94 8.29
CA LEU A 77 2.69 -0.96 7.19
C LEU A 77 2.44 -2.41 6.79
N HIS A 78 1.20 -2.84 6.88
CA HIS A 78 0.76 -4.17 6.52
C HIS A 78 0.10 -4.16 5.16
N PHE A 79 0.37 -5.18 4.35
CA PHE A 79 -0.22 -5.36 3.03
C PHE A 79 -1.18 -6.53 3.02
N VAL A 80 -2.14 -6.47 2.11
CA VAL A 80 -3.02 -7.60 1.81
C VAL A 80 -2.57 -8.20 0.49
N ALA A 81 -2.24 -9.49 0.48
CA ALA A 81 -1.78 -10.20 -0.71
C ALA A 81 -2.56 -11.51 -0.94
N LYS A 82 -2.56 -11.97 -2.19
CA LYS A 82 -3.23 -13.22 -2.58
C LYS A 82 -2.63 -14.41 -1.85
N GLU A 83 -3.49 -15.31 -1.36
CA GLU A 83 -3.09 -16.57 -0.71
C GLU A 83 -2.19 -17.44 -1.61
N GLU A 84 -2.36 -17.36 -2.95
CA GLU A 84 -1.53 -18.12 -3.88
C GLU A 84 -0.03 -17.79 -3.79
N LEU A 85 0.33 -16.61 -3.30
CA LEU A 85 1.73 -16.25 -3.06
C LEU A 85 2.36 -17.03 -1.91
N TYR A 86 1.54 -17.59 -1.03
CA TYR A 86 1.98 -18.39 0.12
C TYR A 86 2.25 -19.87 -0.21
N LYS A 87 2.11 -20.30 -1.46
CA LYS A 87 2.43 -21.68 -1.90
C LYS A 87 3.92 -22.01 -1.77
N SER A 88 4.79 -21.06 -1.95
CA SER A 88 6.23 -21.22 -1.72
C SER A 88 6.55 -20.99 -0.25
N LYS A 89 7.15 -21.98 0.44
CA LYS A 89 7.54 -21.86 1.86
C LYS A 89 8.49 -20.69 2.13
N PHE A 90 9.43 -20.42 1.21
CA PHE A 90 10.35 -19.30 1.32
C PHE A 90 9.60 -17.97 1.18
N LEU A 91 8.71 -17.85 0.17
CA LEU A 91 7.94 -16.64 -0.03
C LEU A 91 6.93 -16.41 1.10
N ALA A 92 6.27 -17.45 1.58
CA ALA A 92 5.40 -17.38 2.75
C ALA A 92 6.15 -16.85 3.97
N TRP A 93 7.33 -17.41 4.27
CA TRP A 93 8.18 -16.94 5.36
C TRP A 93 8.55 -15.45 5.19
N ALA A 94 8.93 -15.02 3.99
CA ALA A 94 9.27 -13.63 3.71
C ALA A 94 8.06 -12.70 3.88
N LEU A 95 6.90 -13.06 3.33
CA LEU A 95 5.67 -12.28 3.43
C LEU A 95 5.18 -12.15 4.87
N ASP A 96 5.21 -13.24 5.64
CA ASP A 96 4.85 -13.21 7.08
C ASP A 96 5.78 -12.27 7.85
N ASN A 97 7.07 -12.28 7.55
CA ASN A 97 8.03 -11.38 8.17
C ASN A 97 7.87 -9.92 7.73
N LEU A 98 7.32 -9.66 6.57
CA LEU A 98 6.98 -8.32 6.08
C LEU A 98 5.60 -7.84 6.57
N GLY A 99 4.91 -8.64 7.38
CA GLY A 99 3.58 -8.30 7.91
C GLY A 99 2.48 -8.30 6.85
N VAL A 100 2.65 -9.11 5.79
CA VAL A 100 1.65 -9.25 4.72
C VAL A 100 0.57 -10.23 5.16
N LEU A 101 -0.69 -9.87 4.92
CA LEU A 101 -1.86 -10.67 5.27
C LEU A 101 -2.35 -11.43 4.03
N PRO A 102 -2.47 -12.77 4.10
CA PRO A 102 -3.06 -13.55 3.01
C PRO A 102 -4.56 -13.29 2.89
N VAL A 103 -5.07 -13.19 1.67
CA VAL A 103 -6.49 -13.09 1.34
C VAL A 103 -6.89 -14.08 0.26
N SER A 104 -7.97 -14.80 0.50
CA SER A 104 -8.63 -15.64 -0.51
C SER A 104 -9.59 -14.80 -1.33
N ARG A 105 -9.50 -14.86 -2.66
CA ARG A 105 -10.37 -14.10 -3.56
C ARG A 105 -11.76 -14.72 -3.65
N GLY A 106 -12.77 -13.86 -3.84
CA GLY A 106 -14.14 -14.26 -4.19
C GLY A 106 -15.08 -14.44 -3.02
N THR A 107 -14.59 -14.43 -1.80
CA THR A 107 -15.42 -14.34 -0.59
C THR A 107 -15.00 -13.13 0.21
N ALA A 108 -15.97 -12.42 0.80
CA ALA A 108 -15.66 -11.42 1.81
C ALA A 108 -14.95 -12.18 2.96
N ASP A 109 -13.62 -12.21 2.92
CA ASP A 109 -12.83 -12.90 3.93
C ASP A 109 -12.96 -12.15 5.26
N ARG A 110 -13.95 -12.57 6.05
CA ARG A 110 -14.25 -11.98 7.38
C ARG A 110 -13.03 -12.05 8.28
N THR A 111 -12.21 -13.08 8.11
CA THR A 111 -10.98 -13.26 8.90
C THR A 111 -9.96 -12.18 8.54
N MET A 112 -9.77 -11.90 7.25
CA MET A 112 -8.88 -10.83 6.79
C MET A 112 -9.36 -9.46 7.29
N ILE A 113 -10.66 -9.15 7.14
CA ILE A 113 -11.25 -7.90 7.62
C ILE A 113 -11.03 -7.75 9.13
N SER A 114 -11.27 -8.82 9.90
CA SER A 114 -11.06 -8.81 11.35
C SER A 114 -9.59 -8.58 11.72
N ARG A 115 -8.64 -9.22 11.01
CA ARG A 115 -7.19 -9.03 11.20
C ARG A 115 -6.76 -7.61 10.87
N CYS A 116 -7.16 -7.07 9.71
CA CYS A 116 -6.85 -5.70 9.34
C CYS A 116 -7.41 -4.70 10.36
N LYS A 117 -8.65 -4.92 10.83
CA LYS A 117 -9.26 -4.09 11.87
C LYS A 117 -8.46 -4.13 13.17
N ALA A 118 -8.01 -5.32 13.60
CA ALA A 118 -7.20 -5.47 14.80
C ALA A 118 -5.88 -4.72 14.70
N LEU A 119 -5.20 -4.75 13.54
CA LEU A 119 -3.99 -3.99 13.27
C LEU A 119 -4.23 -2.48 13.34
N LEU A 120 -5.28 -2.00 12.68
CA LEU A 120 -5.65 -0.57 12.72
C LEU A 120 -6.00 -0.13 14.14
N GLN A 121 -6.75 -0.93 14.91
CA GLN A 121 -7.06 -0.64 16.31
C GLN A 121 -5.83 -0.65 17.21
N ALA A 122 -4.81 -1.37 16.81
CA ALA A 122 -3.53 -1.42 17.48
C ALA A 122 -2.63 -0.22 17.14
N GLY A 123 -3.05 0.66 16.22
CA GLY A 123 -2.33 1.87 15.81
C GLY A 123 -1.45 1.69 14.58
N ASP A 124 -1.53 0.51 13.92
CA ASP A 124 -0.78 0.21 12.70
C ASP A 124 -1.48 0.75 11.46
N ARG A 125 -0.79 0.69 10.32
CA ARG A 125 -1.29 1.11 9.02
C ARG A 125 -1.49 -0.10 8.11
N VAL A 126 -2.48 -0.02 7.24
CA VAL A 126 -2.77 -1.07 6.25
C VAL A 126 -2.73 -0.46 4.85
N ALA A 127 -1.99 -1.06 3.93
CA ALA A 127 -2.00 -0.70 2.52
C ALA A 127 -2.93 -1.64 1.75
N ILE A 128 -3.80 -1.05 0.94
CA ILE A 128 -4.75 -1.75 0.08
C ILE A 128 -4.65 -1.15 -1.32
N PHE A 129 -4.62 -2.02 -2.33
CA PHE A 129 -4.75 -1.61 -3.71
C PHE A 129 -6.20 -1.88 -4.16
N PRO A 130 -7.06 -0.83 -4.22
CA PRO A 130 -8.51 -1.00 -4.43
C PRO A 130 -8.88 -1.68 -5.74
N GLU A 131 -7.99 -1.65 -6.72
CA GLU A 131 -8.17 -2.30 -8.02
C GLU A 131 -8.17 -3.84 -7.94
N GLY A 132 -7.67 -4.42 -6.86
CA GLY A 132 -7.60 -5.86 -6.62
C GLY A 132 -6.73 -6.66 -7.59
N THR A 133 -6.38 -6.11 -8.75
CA THR A 133 -5.47 -6.69 -9.76
C THR A 133 -4.49 -5.64 -10.24
N ARG A 134 -3.29 -6.09 -10.64
CA ARG A 134 -2.29 -5.19 -11.21
C ARG A 134 -2.69 -4.77 -12.61
N GLY A 135 -2.50 -3.48 -12.92
CA GLY A 135 -2.80 -2.92 -14.24
C GLY A 135 -2.00 -3.52 -15.41
N ARG A 136 -0.94 -4.32 -15.15
CA ARG A 136 -0.19 -5.06 -16.17
C ARG A 136 -1.02 -6.03 -17.00
N GLU A 137 -2.15 -6.46 -16.49
CA GLU A 137 -3.11 -7.33 -17.18
C GLU A 137 -4.08 -6.52 -18.05
N ARG A 138 -3.97 -5.17 -18.05
CA ARG A 138 -4.80 -4.27 -18.82
C ARG A 138 -4.08 -3.80 -20.08
N GLU A 139 -4.84 -3.54 -21.12
CA GLU A 139 -4.33 -2.97 -22.36
C GLU A 139 -3.88 -1.51 -22.17
N ASN A 140 -4.55 -0.80 -21.28
CA ASN A 140 -4.23 0.59 -20.94
C ASN A 140 -3.86 0.73 -19.44
N LEU A 141 -2.58 1.02 -19.16
CA LEU A 141 -2.06 1.22 -17.81
C LEU A 141 -2.51 2.55 -17.18
N ASP A 142 -3.05 3.46 -17.99
CA ASP A 142 -3.54 4.76 -17.50
C ASP A 142 -4.95 4.66 -16.94
N GLU A 143 -5.70 3.60 -17.28
CA GLU A 143 -7.01 3.34 -16.68
C GLU A 143 -6.88 2.61 -15.35
N LEU A 144 -7.49 3.17 -14.31
CA LEU A 144 -7.67 2.45 -13.04
C LEU A 144 -8.74 1.35 -13.24
N GLY A 145 -8.52 0.17 -12.63
CA GLY A 145 -9.50 -0.89 -12.62
C GLY A 145 -10.77 -0.54 -11.85
N GLN A 146 -11.78 -1.39 -11.99
CA GLN A 146 -12.98 -1.27 -11.17
C GLN A 146 -12.61 -1.29 -9.69
N ALA A 147 -12.99 -0.23 -8.99
CA ALA A 147 -12.76 -0.10 -7.56
C ALA A 147 -13.56 -1.16 -6.79
N GLN A 148 -12.86 -1.87 -5.90
CA GLN A 148 -13.52 -2.72 -4.91
C GLN A 148 -13.72 -1.91 -3.64
N ASN A 149 -14.91 -1.99 -3.05
CA ASN A 149 -15.27 -1.26 -1.83
C ASN A 149 -14.52 -1.73 -0.58
N GLY A 150 -13.55 -2.64 -0.69
CA GLY A 150 -12.85 -3.24 0.44
C GLY A 150 -12.11 -2.25 1.33
N ALA A 151 -11.41 -1.29 0.73
CA ALA A 151 -10.69 -0.25 1.47
C ALA A 151 -11.66 0.66 2.24
N ALA A 152 -12.70 1.16 1.57
CA ALA A 152 -13.72 2.01 2.17
C ALA A 152 -14.52 1.29 3.26
N PHE A 153 -14.86 0.01 3.02
CA PHE A 153 -15.53 -0.83 4.01
C PHE A 153 -14.69 -1.00 5.28
N LEU A 154 -13.40 -1.29 5.12
CA LEU A 154 -12.50 -1.44 6.26
C LEU A 154 -12.30 -0.12 7.00
N ALA A 155 -12.13 1.00 6.27
CA ALA A 155 -11.99 2.34 6.85
C ALA A 155 -13.21 2.70 7.71
N GLN A 156 -14.41 2.50 7.18
CA GLN A 156 -15.66 2.76 7.90
C GLN A 156 -15.84 1.85 9.13
N HIS A 157 -15.42 0.58 9.04
CA HIS A 157 -15.51 -0.38 10.15
C HIS A 157 -14.48 -0.13 11.25
N ALA A 158 -13.28 0.28 10.88
CA ALA A 158 -12.19 0.57 11.81
C ALA A 158 -12.22 2.02 12.32
N LYS A 159 -13.05 2.88 11.72
CA LYS A 159 -13.13 4.33 11.98
C LYS A 159 -11.78 5.02 11.83
N VAL A 160 -11.12 4.77 10.71
CA VAL A 160 -9.84 5.36 10.35
C VAL A 160 -9.94 6.02 8.97
N PRO A 161 -9.14 7.06 8.69
CA PRO A 161 -9.11 7.69 7.37
C PRO A 161 -8.45 6.80 6.32
N ILE A 162 -8.78 7.05 5.06
CA ILE A 162 -8.03 6.59 3.90
C ILE A 162 -7.10 7.72 3.46
N ILE A 163 -5.86 7.39 3.17
CA ILE A 163 -4.88 8.24 2.52
C ILE A 163 -4.76 7.75 1.08
N PRO A 164 -5.25 8.48 0.08
CA PRO A 164 -5.03 8.13 -1.31
C PRO A 164 -3.55 8.26 -1.67
N VAL A 165 -3.04 7.35 -2.49
CA VAL A 165 -1.63 7.32 -2.88
C VAL A 165 -1.49 7.15 -4.39
N GLY A 166 -0.83 8.09 -5.05
CA GLY A 166 -0.45 8.01 -6.45
C GLY A 166 1.00 7.53 -6.60
N ILE A 167 1.21 6.38 -7.26
CA ILE A 167 2.54 5.80 -7.50
C ILE A 167 2.81 5.82 -9.00
N GLU A 168 3.93 6.41 -9.42
CA GLU A 168 4.35 6.48 -10.82
C GLU A 168 5.82 6.06 -10.97
N GLY A 169 6.13 5.35 -12.06
CA GLY A 169 7.48 4.92 -12.43
C GLY A 169 7.79 3.47 -12.14
N THR A 170 7.05 2.81 -11.26
CA THR A 170 7.27 1.39 -10.91
C THR A 170 6.99 0.44 -12.06
N GLU A 171 6.07 0.79 -12.97
CA GLU A 171 5.74 0.04 -14.19
C GLU A 171 6.94 -0.06 -15.15
N LYS A 172 7.87 0.90 -15.07
CA LYS A 172 9.08 0.98 -15.92
C LYS A 172 10.24 0.14 -15.36
N ILE A 173 10.14 -0.34 -14.12
CA ILE A 173 11.19 -1.16 -13.49
C ILE A 173 11.35 -2.49 -14.22
N MET A 174 10.23 -3.19 -14.48
CA MET A 174 10.22 -4.48 -15.16
C MET A 174 9.06 -4.48 -16.15
N PRO A 175 9.16 -3.78 -17.30
CA PRO A 175 8.09 -3.78 -18.30
C PRO A 175 7.90 -5.18 -18.90
N LYS A 176 6.72 -5.42 -19.50
CA LYS A 176 6.39 -6.71 -20.11
C LYS A 176 7.46 -7.09 -21.15
N GLY A 177 8.03 -8.29 -21.01
CA GLY A 177 9.09 -8.79 -21.90
C GLY A 177 10.51 -8.37 -21.52
N ALA A 178 10.72 -7.54 -20.50
CA ALA A 178 12.06 -7.22 -20.02
C ALA A 178 12.71 -8.42 -19.33
N LYS A 179 13.97 -8.69 -19.66
CA LYS A 179 14.79 -9.75 -19.01
C LYS A 179 15.49 -9.26 -17.75
N PHE A 180 15.77 -7.96 -17.65
CA PHE A 180 16.46 -7.33 -16.54
C PHE A 180 15.69 -6.13 -16.02
N PRO A 181 15.76 -5.83 -14.70
CA PRO A 181 15.16 -4.64 -14.15
C PRO A 181 15.87 -3.39 -14.66
N ARG A 182 15.10 -2.32 -14.84
CA ARG A 182 15.58 -0.97 -15.12
C ARG A 182 15.48 -0.16 -13.84
N PHE A 183 16.18 0.97 -13.78
CA PHE A 183 16.23 1.84 -12.61
C PHE A 183 15.62 3.22 -12.92
N PRO A 184 14.31 3.28 -13.22
CA PRO A 184 13.63 4.56 -13.41
C PRO A 184 13.55 5.32 -12.09
N LYS A 185 13.29 6.61 -12.18
CA LYS A 185 12.83 7.39 -11.03
C LYS A 185 11.40 6.95 -10.68
N VAL A 186 11.13 6.82 -9.39
CA VAL A 186 9.80 6.54 -8.84
C VAL A 186 9.36 7.72 -7.97
N VAL A 187 8.13 8.15 -8.13
CA VAL A 187 7.51 9.19 -7.30
C VAL A 187 6.26 8.61 -6.65
N VAL A 188 6.13 8.85 -5.35
CA VAL A 188 4.97 8.50 -4.54
C VAL A 188 4.36 9.78 -3.98
N ASN A 189 3.11 10.03 -4.28
CA ASN A 189 2.39 11.23 -3.87
C ASN A 189 1.24 10.86 -2.94
N PHE A 190 1.23 11.45 -1.73
CA PHE A 190 0.24 11.17 -0.69
C PHE A 190 -0.84 12.26 -0.68
N GLY A 191 -2.10 11.88 -0.82
CA GLY A 191 -3.25 12.77 -0.73
C GLY A 191 -3.65 13.09 0.71
N HIS A 192 -4.60 14.00 0.84
CA HIS A 192 -5.19 14.32 2.13
C HIS A 192 -6.02 13.15 2.67
N PRO A 193 -6.10 12.99 4.01
CA PRO A 193 -6.97 11.99 4.62
C PRO A 193 -8.43 12.20 4.21
N ILE A 194 -9.12 11.12 3.84
CA ILE A 194 -10.55 11.10 3.52
C ILE A 194 -11.24 10.17 4.50
N SER A 195 -12.27 10.64 5.19
CA SER A 195 -13.06 9.87 6.14
C SER A 195 -14.45 9.54 5.60
N ALA A 196 -15.04 8.45 6.07
CA ALA A 196 -16.46 8.17 5.79
C ALA A 196 -17.39 9.24 6.39
N ASP A 197 -16.94 9.95 7.41
CA ASP A 197 -17.71 11.00 8.07
C ASP A 197 -17.72 12.32 7.29
N ASP A 198 -16.87 12.46 6.26
CA ASP A 198 -16.86 13.62 5.35
C ASP A 198 -18.06 13.61 4.39
N PHE A 199 -18.84 12.52 4.35
CA PHE A 199 -19.97 12.34 3.45
C PHE A 199 -21.29 12.23 4.22
N GLU A 200 -22.38 12.74 3.62
CA GLU A 200 -23.73 12.59 4.13
C GLU A 200 -24.42 11.34 3.55
N GLY A 201 -25.53 10.94 4.18
CA GLY A 201 -26.37 9.84 3.72
C GLY A 201 -26.26 8.57 4.56
N SER A 202 -26.85 7.50 4.04
CA SER A 202 -26.83 6.18 4.65
C SER A 202 -25.43 5.60 4.66
N ARG A 203 -25.22 4.57 5.47
CA ARG A 203 -23.91 3.86 5.55
C ARG A 203 -23.41 3.38 4.19
N ARG A 204 -24.31 2.96 3.30
CA ARG A 204 -23.97 2.48 1.96
C ARG A 204 -23.58 3.65 1.05
N GLU A 205 -24.32 4.74 1.08
CA GLU A 205 -24.02 5.94 0.29
C GLU A 205 -22.67 6.53 0.67
N LYS A 206 -22.37 6.62 1.97
CA LYS A 206 -21.06 7.02 2.48
C LYS A 206 -19.93 6.12 1.99
N LEU A 207 -20.13 4.81 1.98
CA LEU A 207 -19.15 3.83 1.49
C LEU A 207 -18.89 4.01 -0.01
N ASP A 208 -19.93 4.17 -0.80
CA ASP A 208 -19.82 4.37 -2.24
C ASP A 208 -19.18 5.73 -2.58
N ALA A 209 -19.50 6.78 -1.81
CA ALA A 209 -18.90 8.09 -1.95
C ALA A 209 -17.41 8.08 -1.59
N LEU A 210 -17.02 7.46 -0.47
CA LEU A 210 -15.65 7.30 -0.03
C LEU A 210 -14.82 6.53 -1.07
N THR A 211 -15.38 5.46 -1.64
CA THR A 211 -14.71 4.69 -2.70
C THR A 211 -14.47 5.54 -3.93
N ARG A 212 -15.50 6.25 -4.42
CA ARG A 212 -15.36 7.11 -5.62
C ARG A 212 -14.36 8.22 -5.43
N GLU A 213 -14.41 8.92 -4.29
CA GLU A 213 -13.48 10.02 -4.02
C GLU A 213 -12.05 9.51 -3.86
N THR A 214 -11.84 8.40 -3.16
CA THR A 214 -10.53 7.76 -3.05
C THR A 214 -9.94 7.44 -4.42
N MET A 215 -10.72 6.85 -5.33
CA MET A 215 -10.25 6.50 -6.67
C MET A 215 -9.93 7.73 -7.52
N LYS A 216 -10.76 8.76 -7.45
CA LYS A 216 -10.54 10.04 -8.14
C LYS A 216 -9.23 10.69 -7.67
N GLU A 217 -9.00 10.74 -6.37
CA GLU A 217 -7.79 11.29 -5.79
C GLU A 217 -6.54 10.48 -6.18
N ILE A 218 -6.61 9.15 -6.20
CA ILE A 218 -5.49 8.30 -6.65
C ILE A 218 -5.07 8.67 -8.09
N VAL A 219 -6.03 8.87 -9.01
CA VAL A 219 -5.72 9.31 -10.40
C VAL A 219 -5.01 10.65 -10.40
N ALA A 220 -5.56 11.65 -9.74
CA ALA A 220 -5.01 13.01 -9.70
C ALA A 220 -3.59 13.05 -9.10
N LEU A 221 -3.37 12.27 -8.03
CA LEU A 221 -2.07 12.17 -7.37
C LEU A 221 -1.03 11.47 -8.26
N ARG A 222 -1.43 10.43 -8.98
CA ARG A 222 -0.58 9.73 -9.94
C ARG A 222 -0.20 10.63 -11.11
N ASP A 223 -1.16 11.37 -11.68
CA ASP A 223 -0.90 12.31 -12.76
C ASP A 223 0.07 13.43 -12.32
N THR A 224 -0.10 13.93 -11.10
CA THR A 224 0.83 14.90 -10.51
C THR A 224 2.24 14.31 -10.36
N ALA A 225 2.37 13.06 -9.89
CA ALA A 225 3.64 12.36 -9.79
C ALA A 225 4.30 12.17 -11.17
N ARG A 226 3.51 11.87 -12.22
CA ARG A 226 3.98 11.76 -13.61
C ARG A 226 4.57 13.08 -14.11
N VAL A 227 3.86 14.17 -13.91
CA VAL A 227 4.33 15.52 -14.28
C VAL A 227 5.64 15.85 -13.58
N GLU A 228 5.79 15.50 -12.29
CA GLU A 228 7.02 15.75 -11.54
C GLU A 228 8.21 14.96 -12.11
N ILE A 229 8.01 13.69 -12.50
CA ILE A 229 9.04 12.90 -13.17
C ILE A 229 9.47 13.55 -14.49
N GLU A 230 8.54 14.05 -15.29
CA GLU A 230 8.82 14.65 -16.60
C GLU A 230 9.52 15.99 -16.50
N LYS A 231 9.08 16.87 -15.58
CA LYS A 231 9.75 18.16 -15.33
C LYS A 231 11.24 18.00 -15.04
N ARG A 232 11.62 16.94 -14.35
CA ARG A 232 13.02 16.69 -13.98
C ARG A 232 13.83 16.03 -15.08
N LYS A 233 13.19 15.32 -16.03
CA LYS A 233 13.88 14.84 -17.23
C LYS A 233 14.29 15.99 -18.16
N GLY A 234 13.49 17.05 -18.23
CA GLY A 234 13.78 18.24 -19.03
C GLY A 234 14.84 19.17 -18.42
N ARG A 235 15.29 18.91 -17.17
CA ARG A 235 16.32 19.68 -16.46
C ARG A 235 17.66 18.96 -16.37
N ALA A 236 17.75 17.71 -16.81
CA ALA A 236 18.96 16.91 -16.86
C ALA A 236 19.51 16.81 -18.28
#